data_7df95c5df6fdd2668f13c7307a4d28f9
#
_entry.id   7df95c5df6fdd2668f13c7307a4d28f9
#
_cell.length_a   1.000
_cell.length_b   1.000
_cell.length_c   1.000
_cell.angle_alpha   90.00
_cell.angle_beta   90.00
_cell.angle_gamma   90.00
#
_symmetry.space_group_name_H-M   'P 1'
#
loop_
_entity.id
_entity.type
_entity.pdbx_description
1 polymer ?
#
loop_
_entity_poly.entity_id
_entity_poly.type
_entity_poly.pdbx_seq_one_letter_code
_entity_poly.pdbx_strand_id
1 'polypeptide(L)'
;MRSTGSSFTARRRFSPRIVEEPDQIEIMKDEIRTMKKIIKNGIVVTMNAAGDVWDHGYVMFEDTKILAAGPEDELEKTLQELTAQGILKAGETFEEIDAKRAIVIPGLVNTHCHLGMIPFRGLGDDCKDRLRVFLLPMENQAMDAEMARLSTRYAIGELLLSGVTTVLDMYYFEEVVAKVMDEMGIRGIAGETVMEKDSCDSKNADEAIERGIALIEAYKDHPRVSGAITPHGTTTCSPETLKRAYEEDVKAGTVFTLHVAEMDYEMTQLREQYGMTPIEFMEHIGVLGPNTLAAHSIRTTEHDVEILAKHGASVAHCIASNTKAAKGVAPVSLMHKHGMSVGFGTDGPASGNTLDLFI
;
A
#
# COMPACT_ATOMS: atom_id res chain seq x y z
N MET A 1 30.26 38.12 48.82
CA MET A 1 29.05 38.16 49.65
C MET A 1 27.94 37.48 48.88
N ARG A 2 27.44 36.38 49.48
CA ARG A 2 26.17 35.70 49.32
C ARG A 2 25.65 35.37 47.88
N SER A 3 25.85 34.10 47.55
CA SER A 3 25.08 33.28 46.63
C SER A 3 23.60 33.21 47.01
N THR A 4 22.69 33.26 46.02
CA THR A 4 21.36 32.70 46.16
C THR A 4 21.11 31.73 45.01
N GLY A 5 21.20 30.46 45.36
CA GLY A 5 20.75 29.37 44.49
C GLY A 5 19.21 29.34 44.46
N SER A 6 18.68 29.16 43.26
CA SER A 6 17.27 28.80 43.05
C SER A 6 17.25 27.44 42.41
N SER A 7 16.90 26.45 43.22
CA SER A 7 16.62 25.07 42.79
C SER A 7 15.28 25.01 42.06
N PHE A 8 15.30 24.66 40.80
CA PHE A 8 14.09 24.25 40.08
C PHE A 8 14.00 22.70 40.11
N THR A 9 13.31 22.19 41.10
CA THR A 9 12.84 20.81 41.13
C THR A 9 11.33 20.79 41.02
N ALA A 10 10.80 20.40 39.86
CA ALA A 10 9.49 19.77 39.79
C ALA A 10 9.37 19.07 38.44
N ARG A 11 9.92 17.86 38.30
CA ARG A 11 9.51 16.94 37.28
C ARG A 11 8.11 16.42 37.64
N ARG A 12 7.07 16.97 37.03
CA ARG A 12 5.77 16.31 37.01
C ARG A 12 5.90 15.10 36.07
N ARG A 13 5.92 13.91 36.62
CA ARG A 13 5.68 12.67 35.90
C ARG A 13 4.24 12.72 35.40
N PHE A 14 4.07 12.91 34.11
CA PHE A 14 2.83 12.52 33.41
C PHE A 14 2.81 10.99 33.40
N SER A 15 1.99 10.39 34.23
CA SER A 15 1.59 8.99 34.08
C SER A 15 0.43 8.98 33.12
N PRO A 16 0.55 8.40 31.92
CA PRO A 16 -0.62 8.20 31.08
C PRO A 16 -1.51 7.19 31.81
N ARG A 17 -2.71 7.57 32.17
CA ARG A 17 -3.76 6.61 32.50
C ARG A 17 -4.05 5.86 31.22
N ILE A 18 -3.61 4.62 31.13
CA ILE A 18 -4.11 3.65 30.17
C ILE A 18 -5.59 3.51 30.53
N VAL A 19 -6.44 4.07 29.69
CA VAL A 19 -7.87 3.73 29.71
C VAL A 19 -7.90 2.32 29.14
N GLU A 20 -8.10 1.34 29.99
CA GLU A 20 -8.46 -0.02 29.56
C GLU A 20 -9.73 0.11 28.74
N GLU A 21 -9.64 -0.12 27.43
CA GLU A 21 -10.82 -0.22 26.58
C GLU A 21 -11.61 -1.45 27.03
N PRO A 22 -12.90 -1.30 27.37
CA PRO A 22 -13.71 -2.46 27.70
C PRO A 22 -13.98 -3.30 26.46
N ASP A 23 -14.08 -4.62 26.67
CA ASP A 23 -14.43 -5.71 25.74
C ASP A 23 -15.79 -5.53 24.99
N GLN A 24 -16.16 -4.32 24.64
CA GLN A 24 -17.43 -4.04 23.94
C GLN A 24 -17.36 -4.22 22.42
N ILE A 25 -16.19 -4.45 21.85
CA ILE A 25 -16.07 -4.70 20.41
C ILE A 25 -16.48 -6.14 20.03
N GLU A 26 -16.41 -7.07 20.96
CA GLU A 26 -16.78 -8.46 20.70
C GLU A 26 -18.30 -8.67 20.62
N ILE A 27 -19.09 -7.81 21.24
CA ILE A 27 -20.58 -7.93 21.28
C ILE A 27 -21.22 -7.47 19.94
N MET A 28 -20.50 -6.68 19.12
CA MET A 28 -21.02 -6.23 17.82
C MET A 28 -20.75 -7.19 16.66
N LYS A 29 -19.93 -8.22 16.85
CA LYS A 29 -19.63 -9.19 15.77
C LYS A 29 -20.76 -10.16 15.45
N ASP A 30 -21.66 -10.41 16.38
CA ASP A 30 -22.72 -11.44 16.22
C ASP A 30 -24.04 -10.91 15.62
N GLU A 31 -24.19 -9.60 15.40
CA GLU A 31 -25.42 -9.01 14.83
C GLU A 31 -25.21 -8.18 13.56
N ILE A 32 -24.04 -8.21 12.93
CA ILE A 32 -23.93 -7.66 11.57
C ILE A 32 -24.57 -8.67 10.62
N ARG A 33 -25.91 -8.63 10.59
CA ARG A 33 -26.67 -9.19 9.49
C ARG A 33 -26.08 -8.60 8.22
N THR A 34 -25.51 -9.43 7.36
CA THR A 34 -25.01 -9.04 6.03
C THR A 34 -26.17 -8.36 5.28
N MET A 35 -26.26 -7.04 5.41
CA MET A 35 -27.26 -6.27 4.69
C MET A 35 -26.72 -5.99 3.30
N LYS A 36 -27.43 -6.47 2.30
CA LYS A 36 -27.18 -6.07 0.93
C LYS A 36 -27.46 -4.58 0.79
N LYS A 37 -26.57 -3.89 0.09
CA LYS A 37 -26.66 -2.44 -0.12
C LYS A 37 -26.78 -2.13 -1.60
N ILE A 38 -27.47 -1.04 -1.89
CA ILE A 38 -27.57 -0.51 -3.24
C ILE A 38 -27.34 1.00 -3.23
N ILE A 39 -26.34 1.44 -3.99
CA ILE A 39 -26.14 2.83 -4.31
C ILE A 39 -26.97 3.15 -5.55
N LYS A 40 -27.78 4.22 -5.51
CA LYS A 40 -28.65 4.68 -6.60
C LYS A 40 -28.43 6.15 -6.90
N ASN A 41 -28.97 6.62 -8.02
CA ASN A 41 -28.95 8.05 -8.41
C ASN A 41 -27.52 8.62 -8.46
N GLY A 42 -26.53 7.81 -8.89
CA GLY A 42 -25.15 8.21 -9.07
C GLY A 42 -24.73 8.31 -10.53
N ILE A 43 -23.66 9.05 -10.81
CA ILE A 43 -22.91 8.95 -12.06
C ILE A 43 -21.89 7.83 -11.86
N VAL A 44 -22.20 6.64 -12.37
CA VAL A 44 -21.35 5.45 -12.14
C VAL A 44 -20.30 5.39 -13.24
N VAL A 45 -19.02 5.49 -12.85
CA VAL A 45 -17.85 5.30 -13.72
C VAL A 45 -17.21 3.97 -13.35
N THR A 46 -17.36 2.97 -14.18
CA THR A 46 -17.03 1.59 -13.83
C THR A 46 -15.55 1.29 -13.82
N MET A 47 -14.76 2.06 -14.55
CA MET A 47 -13.32 1.79 -14.82
C MET A 47 -13.07 0.39 -15.42
N ASN A 48 -14.09 -0.21 -16.05
CA ASN A 48 -13.94 -1.48 -16.77
C ASN A 48 -13.24 -1.28 -18.12
N ALA A 49 -12.91 -2.37 -18.79
CA ALA A 49 -12.20 -2.32 -20.08
C ALA A 49 -13.01 -1.62 -21.21
N ALA A 50 -14.35 -1.59 -21.09
CA ALA A 50 -15.22 -0.89 -22.04
C ALA A 50 -15.30 0.61 -21.76
N GLY A 51 -14.90 1.06 -20.57
CA GLY A 51 -14.99 2.46 -20.15
C GLY A 51 -16.43 2.91 -19.93
N ASP A 52 -17.32 2.02 -19.47
CA ASP A 52 -18.73 2.33 -19.29
C ASP A 52 -18.94 3.41 -18.24
N VAL A 53 -19.77 4.38 -18.59
CA VAL A 53 -20.22 5.48 -17.71
C VAL A 53 -21.75 5.59 -17.79
N TRP A 54 -22.42 5.54 -16.65
CA TRP A 54 -23.86 5.68 -16.57
C TRP A 54 -24.25 6.93 -15.79
N ASP A 55 -24.87 7.90 -16.45
CA ASP A 55 -25.30 9.16 -15.84
C ASP A 55 -26.32 8.97 -14.69
N HIS A 56 -27.12 7.91 -14.78
CA HIS A 56 -28.02 7.43 -13.75
C HIS A 56 -27.74 5.94 -13.59
N GLY A 57 -26.84 5.61 -12.68
CA GLY A 57 -26.42 4.25 -12.44
C GLY A 57 -26.69 3.78 -11.02
N TYR A 58 -26.64 2.47 -10.87
CA TYR A 58 -26.69 1.80 -9.56
C TYR A 58 -25.50 0.87 -9.38
N VAL A 59 -25.15 0.62 -8.11
CA VAL A 59 -24.19 -0.43 -7.71
C VAL A 59 -24.79 -1.20 -6.54
N MET A 60 -24.97 -2.52 -6.70
CA MET A 60 -25.42 -3.43 -5.64
C MET A 60 -24.23 -4.23 -5.11
N PHE A 61 -24.14 -4.37 -3.81
CA PHE A 61 -23.10 -5.17 -3.18
C PHE A 61 -23.55 -5.82 -1.88
N GLU A 62 -22.89 -6.89 -1.52
CA GLU A 62 -23.02 -7.61 -0.27
C GLU A 62 -21.63 -7.83 0.30
N ASP A 63 -21.38 -7.35 1.52
CA ASP A 63 -20.07 -7.38 2.16
C ASP A 63 -18.94 -6.85 1.24
N THR A 64 -18.12 -7.76 0.76
CA THR A 64 -16.93 -7.46 -0.06
C THR A 64 -17.15 -7.68 -1.56
N LYS A 65 -18.36 -8.01 -2.00
CA LYS A 65 -18.64 -8.39 -3.39
C LYS A 65 -19.67 -7.46 -4.03
N ILE A 66 -19.35 -6.96 -5.21
CA ILE A 66 -20.34 -6.33 -6.09
C ILE A 66 -21.20 -7.44 -6.69
N LEU A 67 -22.51 -7.34 -6.51
CA LEU A 67 -23.50 -8.27 -7.08
C LEU A 67 -23.88 -7.86 -8.51
N ALA A 68 -24.10 -6.56 -8.72
CA ALA A 68 -24.38 -5.98 -10.02
C ALA A 68 -24.11 -4.49 -10.03
N ALA A 69 -23.87 -3.94 -11.23
CA ALA A 69 -23.87 -2.52 -11.49
C ALA A 69 -24.43 -2.29 -12.90
N GLY A 70 -25.11 -1.18 -13.11
CA GLY A 70 -25.73 -0.88 -14.40
C GLY A 70 -26.47 0.45 -14.42
N PRO A 71 -27.08 0.79 -15.57
CA PRO A 71 -27.98 1.95 -15.65
C PRO A 71 -29.24 1.67 -14.82
N GLU A 72 -29.79 2.72 -14.19
CA GLU A 72 -30.86 2.58 -13.18
C GLU A 72 -32.18 2.10 -13.78
N ASP A 73 -32.43 2.35 -15.06
CA ASP A 73 -33.59 1.86 -15.80
C ASP A 73 -33.56 0.32 -16.05
N GLU A 74 -32.41 -0.32 -15.92
CA GLU A 74 -32.26 -1.78 -15.99
C GLU A 74 -32.36 -2.48 -14.62
N LEU A 75 -32.44 -1.74 -13.53
CA LEU A 75 -32.38 -2.27 -12.17
C LEU A 75 -33.43 -3.36 -11.90
N GLU A 76 -34.70 -3.11 -12.29
CA GLU A 76 -35.77 -4.09 -12.06
C GLU A 76 -35.52 -5.42 -12.78
N LYS A 77 -35.03 -5.35 -14.02
CA LYS A 77 -34.66 -6.53 -14.81
C LYS A 77 -33.51 -7.29 -14.12
N THR A 78 -32.48 -6.58 -13.68
CA THR A 78 -31.35 -7.19 -12.97
C THR A 78 -31.79 -7.87 -11.66
N LEU A 79 -32.66 -7.26 -10.90
CA LEU A 79 -33.24 -7.88 -9.67
C LEU A 79 -33.97 -9.19 -9.97
N GLN A 80 -34.77 -9.23 -11.06
CA GLN A 80 -35.44 -10.46 -11.51
C GLN A 80 -34.45 -11.55 -11.93
N GLU A 81 -33.40 -11.18 -12.69
CA GLU A 81 -32.37 -12.10 -13.14
C GLU A 81 -31.57 -12.71 -11.98
N LEU A 82 -31.13 -11.86 -11.02
CA LEU A 82 -30.42 -12.33 -9.83
C LEU A 82 -31.29 -13.21 -8.91
N THR A 83 -32.58 -12.92 -8.85
CA THR A 83 -33.55 -13.75 -8.13
C THR A 83 -33.75 -15.12 -8.82
N ALA A 84 -33.88 -15.13 -10.15
CA ALA A 84 -33.98 -16.38 -10.92
C ALA A 84 -32.72 -17.25 -10.81
N GLN A 85 -31.55 -16.64 -10.66
CA GLN A 85 -30.26 -17.33 -10.43
C GLN A 85 -30.07 -17.79 -8.98
N GLY A 86 -30.99 -17.45 -8.06
CA GLY A 86 -30.89 -17.79 -6.64
C GLY A 86 -29.85 -16.97 -5.85
N ILE A 87 -29.31 -15.90 -6.44
CA ILE A 87 -28.38 -14.96 -5.77
C ILE A 87 -29.14 -14.08 -4.80
N LEU A 88 -30.38 -13.68 -5.18
CA LEU A 88 -31.28 -12.92 -4.33
C LEU A 88 -32.50 -13.80 -3.93
N LYS A 89 -33.06 -13.54 -2.76
CA LYS A 89 -34.35 -14.09 -2.37
C LYS A 89 -35.49 -13.23 -2.94
N ALA A 90 -36.61 -13.85 -3.22
CA ALA A 90 -37.82 -13.11 -3.62
C ALA A 90 -38.21 -12.12 -2.52
N GLY A 91 -38.35 -10.83 -2.87
CA GLY A 91 -38.68 -9.78 -1.91
C GLY A 91 -37.50 -9.35 -1.02
N GLU A 92 -36.27 -9.64 -1.41
CA GLU A 92 -35.05 -9.19 -0.69
C GLU A 92 -35.04 -7.66 -0.55
N THR A 93 -34.70 -7.18 0.64
CA THR A 93 -34.56 -5.73 0.90
C THR A 93 -33.10 -5.30 0.93
N PHE A 94 -32.87 -4.09 0.48
CA PHE A 94 -31.55 -3.47 0.45
C PHE A 94 -31.51 -2.23 1.35
N GLU A 95 -30.37 -1.96 1.96
CA GLU A 95 -30.07 -0.63 2.45
C GLU A 95 -29.80 0.27 1.25
N GLU A 96 -30.64 1.27 1.03
CA GLU A 96 -30.49 2.19 -0.09
C GLU A 96 -29.63 3.38 0.28
N ILE A 97 -28.63 3.68 -0.57
CA ILE A 97 -27.76 4.84 -0.48
C ILE A 97 -28.04 5.73 -1.68
N ASP A 98 -28.61 6.91 -1.44
CA ASP A 98 -28.80 7.92 -2.49
C ASP A 98 -27.48 8.67 -2.73
N ALA A 99 -26.85 8.46 -3.87
CA ALA A 99 -25.63 9.15 -4.26
C ALA A 99 -25.84 10.63 -4.62
N LYS A 100 -27.07 11.11 -4.71
CA LYS A 100 -27.41 12.53 -4.98
C LYS A 100 -26.64 13.11 -6.17
N ARG A 101 -26.53 12.34 -7.24
CA ARG A 101 -25.78 12.68 -8.45
C ARG A 101 -24.26 12.80 -8.24
N ALA A 102 -23.73 12.31 -7.15
CA ALA A 102 -22.27 12.19 -6.99
C ALA A 102 -21.70 11.14 -7.95
N ILE A 103 -20.41 11.27 -8.24
CA ILE A 103 -19.66 10.27 -9.01
C ILE A 103 -19.39 9.06 -8.12
N VAL A 104 -19.75 7.88 -8.61
CA VAL A 104 -19.49 6.59 -7.98
C VAL A 104 -18.42 5.87 -8.78
N ILE A 105 -17.28 5.63 -8.17
CA ILE A 105 -16.12 4.95 -8.77
C ILE A 105 -15.71 3.76 -7.90
N PRO A 106 -14.95 2.79 -8.43
CA PRO A 106 -14.25 1.82 -7.61
C PRO A 106 -13.35 2.52 -6.59
N GLY A 107 -13.21 1.95 -5.40
CA GLY A 107 -12.28 2.48 -4.41
C GLY A 107 -10.85 2.54 -4.97
N LEU A 108 -10.13 3.59 -4.61
CA LEU A 108 -8.76 3.79 -5.09
C LEU A 108 -7.82 2.71 -4.55
N VAL A 109 -6.79 2.39 -5.35
CA VAL A 109 -5.73 1.45 -4.99
C VAL A 109 -4.42 2.22 -4.84
N ASN A 110 -3.87 2.21 -3.63
CA ASN A 110 -2.54 2.74 -3.36
C ASN A 110 -1.52 1.61 -3.54
N THR A 111 -0.77 1.67 -4.64
CA THR A 111 0.11 0.58 -5.07
C THR A 111 1.48 0.59 -4.40
N HIS A 112 1.79 1.60 -3.61
CA HIS A 112 3.03 1.68 -2.83
C HIS A 112 2.90 2.72 -1.71
N CYS A 113 3.06 2.29 -0.47
CA CYS A 113 3.11 3.17 0.69
C CYS A 113 3.92 2.58 1.84
N HIS A 114 4.07 3.38 2.91
CA HIS A 114 4.73 3.04 4.17
C HIS A 114 3.87 3.54 5.32
N LEU A 115 2.90 2.72 5.76
CA LEU A 115 1.88 3.12 6.75
C LEU A 115 2.48 3.49 8.11
N GLY A 116 3.57 2.81 8.47
CA GLY A 116 4.29 3.07 9.72
C GLY A 116 4.97 4.44 9.80
N MET A 117 5.17 5.14 8.68
CA MET A 117 5.93 6.40 8.63
C MET A 117 5.18 7.64 9.15
N ILE A 118 3.96 7.53 9.64
CA ILE A 118 3.18 8.66 10.16
C ILE A 118 3.96 9.55 11.16
N PRO A 119 4.71 9.00 12.14
CA PRO A 119 5.44 9.81 13.11
C PRO A 119 6.56 10.66 12.50
N PHE A 120 7.03 10.29 11.31
CA PHE A 120 8.16 10.93 10.64
C PHE A 120 7.73 11.97 9.59
N ARG A 121 6.42 12.22 9.45
CA ARG A 121 5.85 13.20 8.51
C ARG A 121 6.45 14.59 8.74
N GLY A 122 7.02 15.18 7.66
CA GLY A 122 7.63 16.51 7.70
C GLY A 122 8.96 16.61 8.44
N LEU A 123 9.51 15.49 8.96
CA LEU A 123 10.81 15.48 9.60
C LEU A 123 11.94 15.33 8.59
N GLY A 124 13.03 16.07 8.81
CA GLY A 124 14.26 15.96 8.01
C GLY A 124 14.14 16.46 6.56
N ASP A 125 13.14 17.26 6.21
CA ASP A 125 12.95 17.78 4.85
C ASP A 125 14.14 18.60 4.35
N ASP A 126 14.88 19.26 5.26
CA ASP A 126 16.10 20.03 4.94
C ASP A 126 17.39 19.19 4.91
N CYS A 127 17.30 17.88 5.22
CA CYS A 127 18.46 17.00 5.22
C CYS A 127 18.86 16.61 3.79
N LYS A 128 20.14 16.83 3.44
CA LYS A 128 20.72 16.18 2.28
C LYS A 128 20.75 14.66 2.53
N ASP A 129 20.39 13.88 1.49
CA ASP A 129 20.35 12.42 1.63
C ASP A 129 19.50 11.96 2.84
N ARG A 130 18.32 12.56 2.96
CA ARG A 130 17.39 12.34 4.08
C ARG A 130 17.19 10.86 4.40
N LEU A 131 17.07 10.01 3.38
CA LEU A 131 16.82 8.58 3.56
C LEU A 131 17.92 7.92 4.40
N ARG A 132 19.20 8.06 3.97
CA ARG A 132 20.31 7.30 4.58
C ARG A 132 20.85 7.92 5.86
N VAL A 133 20.82 9.25 5.99
CA VAL A 133 21.40 9.94 7.16
C VAL A 133 20.38 10.29 8.23
N PHE A 134 19.09 10.27 7.92
CA PHE A 134 18.04 10.65 8.85
C PHE A 134 16.95 9.58 9.02
N LEU A 135 16.22 9.19 7.95
CA LEU A 135 15.05 8.32 8.08
C LEU A 135 15.43 6.90 8.55
N LEU A 136 16.28 6.19 7.83
CA LEU A 136 16.68 4.82 8.23
C LEU A 136 17.28 4.75 9.64
N PRO A 137 18.19 5.67 10.07
CA PRO A 137 18.65 5.68 11.45
C PRO A 137 17.56 6.02 12.47
N MET A 138 16.61 6.90 12.11
CA MET A 138 15.50 7.28 13.00
C MET A 138 14.52 6.13 13.17
N GLU A 139 14.16 5.46 12.10
CA GLU A 139 13.31 4.27 12.11
C GLU A 139 13.91 3.17 12.98
N ASN A 140 15.18 2.84 12.79
CA ASN A 140 15.88 1.83 13.59
C ASN A 140 15.92 2.15 15.09
N GLN A 141 15.84 3.43 15.47
CA GLN A 141 15.88 3.85 16.88
C GLN A 141 14.49 4.01 17.51
N ALA A 142 13.49 4.39 16.72
CA ALA A 142 12.22 4.86 17.23
C ALA A 142 11.06 3.90 16.95
N MET A 143 11.13 3.09 15.89
CA MET A 143 10.05 2.17 15.55
C MET A 143 10.03 0.97 16.48
N ASP A 144 8.83 0.64 16.93
CA ASP A 144 8.48 -0.59 17.62
C ASP A 144 7.07 -1.03 17.18
N ALA A 145 6.67 -2.21 17.61
CA ALA A 145 5.38 -2.80 17.26
C ALA A 145 4.17 -1.91 17.67
N GLU A 146 4.25 -1.21 18.78
CA GLU A 146 3.16 -0.32 19.22
C GLU A 146 3.09 0.95 18.39
N MET A 147 4.22 1.52 18.03
CA MET A 147 4.27 2.67 17.12
C MET A 147 3.79 2.28 15.72
N ALA A 148 4.19 1.11 15.20
CA ALA A 148 3.67 0.56 13.95
C ALA A 148 2.15 0.42 14.00
N ARG A 149 1.60 -0.15 15.07
CA ARG A 149 0.16 -0.32 15.26
C ARG A 149 -0.61 1.02 15.24
N LEU A 150 -0.15 1.99 16.00
CA LEU A 150 -0.82 3.30 16.10
C LEU A 150 -0.71 4.08 14.79
N SER A 151 0.47 4.06 14.17
CA SER A 151 0.74 4.72 12.89
C SER A 151 -0.13 4.14 11.78
N THR A 152 -0.22 2.82 11.69
CA THR A 152 -1.03 2.12 10.69
C THR A 152 -2.51 2.46 10.86
N ARG A 153 -3.05 2.47 12.09
CA ARG A 153 -4.44 2.88 12.34
C ARG A 153 -4.72 4.31 11.84
N TYR A 154 -3.81 5.24 12.13
CA TYR A 154 -3.94 6.62 11.66
C TYR A 154 -3.87 6.70 10.14
N ALA A 155 -2.88 6.05 9.54
CA ALA A 155 -2.67 6.02 8.09
C ALA A 155 -3.87 5.45 7.34
N ILE A 156 -4.43 4.33 7.80
CA ILE A 156 -5.62 3.72 7.20
C ILE A 156 -6.83 4.67 7.32
N GLY A 157 -6.99 5.36 8.45
CA GLY A 157 -8.04 6.37 8.59
C GLY A 157 -7.93 7.49 7.55
N GLU A 158 -6.72 8.02 7.32
CA GLU A 158 -6.44 9.02 6.28
C GLU A 158 -6.71 8.47 4.87
N LEU A 159 -6.26 7.26 4.57
CA LEU A 159 -6.50 6.58 3.30
C LEU A 159 -7.99 6.38 3.00
N LEU A 160 -8.75 5.87 3.96
CA LEU A 160 -10.20 5.64 3.79
C LEU A 160 -10.94 6.96 3.57
N LEU A 161 -10.56 8.03 4.28
CA LEU A 161 -11.15 9.36 4.10
C LEU A 161 -10.84 9.98 2.75
N SER A 162 -9.72 9.60 2.11
CA SER A 162 -9.36 10.00 0.75
C SER A 162 -9.87 9.05 -0.35
N GLY A 163 -10.66 8.01 0.03
CA GLY A 163 -11.27 7.07 -0.92
C GLY A 163 -10.39 5.88 -1.31
N VAL A 164 -9.25 5.68 -0.65
CA VAL A 164 -8.40 4.50 -0.86
C VAL A 164 -8.97 3.32 -0.09
N THR A 165 -9.24 2.22 -0.77
CA THR A 165 -9.82 1.00 -0.20
C THR A 165 -8.90 -0.21 -0.28
N THR A 166 -7.81 -0.09 -1.03
CA THR A 166 -6.80 -1.14 -1.17
C THR A 166 -5.41 -0.52 -1.11
N VAL A 167 -4.51 -1.15 -0.39
CA VAL A 167 -3.16 -0.63 -0.15
C VAL A 167 -2.12 -1.75 -0.25
N LEU A 168 -0.97 -1.44 -0.86
CA LEU A 168 0.25 -2.24 -0.74
C LEU A 168 1.20 -1.49 0.16
N ASP A 169 1.44 -2.04 1.34
CA ASP A 169 2.42 -1.52 2.30
C ASP A 169 3.77 -2.22 2.14
N MET A 170 4.83 -1.50 2.40
CA MET A 170 6.20 -2.00 2.48
C MET A 170 6.83 -1.35 3.70
N TYR A 171 6.88 -2.04 4.82
CA TYR A 171 7.44 -1.45 6.03
C TYR A 171 7.96 -2.51 7.00
N TYR A 172 7.99 -2.20 8.28
CA TYR A 172 8.45 -3.03 9.38
C TYR A 172 7.29 -3.44 10.28
N PHE A 173 7.44 -4.55 11.01
CA PHE A 173 6.39 -5.12 11.89
C PHE A 173 5.11 -5.45 11.11
N GLU A 174 5.24 -6.00 9.93
CA GLU A 174 4.12 -6.20 9.01
C GLU A 174 3.07 -7.19 9.52
N GLU A 175 3.40 -8.08 10.46
CA GLU A 175 2.40 -8.89 11.17
C GLU A 175 1.44 -8.03 12.02
N VAL A 176 1.93 -6.89 12.54
CA VAL A 176 1.11 -5.90 13.26
C VAL A 176 0.29 -5.08 12.29
N VAL A 177 0.89 -4.65 11.18
CA VAL A 177 0.24 -3.90 10.11
C VAL A 177 -0.91 -4.71 9.51
N ALA A 178 -0.68 -5.97 9.14
CA ALA A 178 -1.69 -6.88 8.60
C ALA A 178 -2.90 -7.05 9.53
N LYS A 179 -2.64 -7.20 10.83
CA LYS A 179 -3.70 -7.27 11.84
C LYS A 179 -4.53 -5.98 11.89
N VAL A 180 -3.88 -4.82 11.84
CA VAL A 180 -4.58 -3.52 11.82
C VAL A 180 -5.37 -3.34 10.53
N MET A 181 -4.84 -3.77 9.38
CA MET A 181 -5.58 -3.77 8.11
C MET A 181 -6.90 -4.56 8.23
N ASP A 182 -6.85 -5.75 8.83
CA ASP A 182 -8.05 -6.57 9.07
C ASP A 182 -9.02 -5.91 10.05
N GLU A 183 -8.54 -5.43 11.20
CA GLU A 183 -9.35 -4.74 12.20
C GLU A 183 -10.09 -3.52 11.64
N MET A 184 -9.45 -2.75 10.77
CA MET A 184 -10.03 -1.55 10.16
C MET A 184 -10.81 -1.82 8.87
N GLY A 185 -10.75 -3.04 8.34
CA GLY A 185 -11.55 -3.48 7.20
C GLY A 185 -11.04 -3.03 5.83
N ILE A 186 -9.81 -2.50 5.73
CA ILE A 186 -9.20 -2.17 4.44
C ILE A 186 -8.66 -3.43 3.75
N ARG A 187 -8.64 -3.45 2.42
CA ARG A 187 -7.88 -4.46 1.68
C ARG A 187 -6.40 -4.10 1.67
N GLY A 188 -5.53 -5.08 1.87
CA GLY A 188 -4.10 -4.78 1.90
C GLY A 188 -3.21 -5.96 1.56
N ILE A 189 -2.04 -5.61 1.06
CA ILE A 189 -0.89 -6.49 0.99
C ILE A 189 0.11 -5.91 1.99
N ALA A 190 0.41 -6.68 3.03
CA ALA A 190 1.41 -6.34 4.04
C ALA A 190 2.75 -6.92 3.58
N GLY A 191 3.69 -6.05 3.27
CA GLY A 191 4.97 -6.40 2.67
C GLY A 191 6.14 -6.23 3.63
N GLU A 192 6.65 -7.35 4.16
CA GLU A 192 7.80 -7.33 5.06
C GLU A 192 9.05 -6.82 4.36
N THR A 193 9.61 -5.71 4.85
CA THR A 193 10.79 -5.08 4.23
C THR A 193 12.05 -5.88 4.50
N VAL A 194 12.79 -6.20 3.43
CA VAL A 194 14.05 -6.93 3.52
C VAL A 194 15.23 -6.04 3.17
N MET A 195 16.25 -6.03 4.03
CA MET A 195 17.56 -5.40 3.80
C MET A 195 18.69 -6.29 4.29
N GLU A 196 19.90 -6.17 3.69
CA GLU A 196 21.09 -6.89 4.18
C GLU A 196 21.51 -6.49 5.59
N LYS A 197 21.31 -5.22 5.93
CA LYS A 197 21.60 -4.68 7.25
C LYS A 197 20.42 -4.90 8.19
N ASP A 198 20.71 -4.86 9.47
CA ASP A 198 19.71 -4.84 10.52
C ASP A 198 18.71 -3.68 10.36
N SER A 199 17.46 -3.99 10.61
CA SER A 199 16.33 -3.07 10.72
C SER A 199 15.81 -3.04 12.16
N CYS A 200 14.78 -2.25 12.41
CA CYS A 200 14.17 -2.16 13.73
C CYS A 200 13.46 -3.46 14.18
N ASP A 201 13.17 -4.39 13.26
CA ASP A 201 12.45 -5.64 13.53
C ASP A 201 13.18 -6.92 13.05
N SER A 202 14.25 -6.80 12.28
CA SER A 202 15.01 -7.94 11.73
C SER A 202 16.51 -7.69 11.78
N LYS A 203 17.30 -8.71 12.14
CA LYS A 203 18.77 -8.58 12.29
C LYS A 203 19.52 -8.67 10.97
N ASN A 204 18.90 -9.27 9.98
CA ASN A 204 19.49 -9.51 8.66
C ASN A 204 18.41 -9.91 7.65
N ALA A 205 18.78 -10.01 6.37
CA ALA A 205 17.87 -10.36 5.29
C ALA A 205 17.18 -11.73 5.48
N ASP A 206 17.89 -12.72 6.02
CA ASP A 206 17.32 -14.06 6.23
C ASP A 206 16.15 -14.00 7.23
N GLU A 207 16.34 -13.31 8.37
CA GLU A 207 15.27 -13.15 9.37
C GLU A 207 14.07 -12.40 8.79
N ALA A 208 14.29 -11.33 8.03
CA ALA A 208 13.22 -10.58 7.36
C ALA A 208 12.46 -11.46 6.34
N ILE A 209 13.15 -12.25 5.53
CA ILE A 209 12.52 -13.19 4.58
C ILE A 209 11.68 -14.22 5.32
N GLU A 210 12.18 -14.81 6.41
CA GLU A 210 11.42 -15.80 7.20
C GLU A 210 10.15 -15.18 7.83
N ARG A 211 10.22 -13.92 8.27
CA ARG A 211 9.03 -13.17 8.74
C ARG A 211 8.02 -12.98 7.61
N GLY A 212 8.48 -12.56 6.42
CA GLY A 212 7.63 -12.43 5.24
C GLY A 212 6.97 -13.75 4.82
N ILE A 213 7.71 -14.89 4.83
CA ILE A 213 7.15 -16.22 4.58
C ILE A 213 6.08 -16.57 5.61
N ALA A 214 6.34 -16.31 6.89
CA ALA A 214 5.36 -16.54 7.95
C ALA A 214 4.10 -15.69 7.79
N LEU A 215 4.26 -14.44 7.37
CA LEU A 215 3.16 -13.53 7.09
C LEU A 215 2.31 -14.00 5.90
N ILE A 216 2.94 -14.41 4.80
CA ILE A 216 2.26 -15.00 3.63
C ILE A 216 1.41 -16.20 4.05
N GLU A 217 2.00 -17.14 4.81
CA GLU A 217 1.28 -18.35 5.26
C GLU A 217 0.13 -18.02 6.22
N ALA A 218 0.31 -17.04 7.12
CA ALA A 218 -0.70 -16.63 8.08
C ALA A 218 -1.95 -16.02 7.42
N TYR A 219 -1.78 -15.36 6.28
CA TYR A 219 -2.86 -14.64 5.58
C TYR A 219 -3.25 -15.24 4.22
N LYS A 220 -2.76 -16.43 3.85
CA LYS A 220 -2.99 -17.04 2.53
C LYS A 220 -4.46 -17.21 2.16
N ASP A 221 -5.32 -17.49 3.11
CA ASP A 221 -6.76 -17.70 2.91
C ASP A 221 -7.61 -16.52 3.41
N HIS A 222 -6.97 -15.43 3.81
CA HIS A 222 -7.69 -14.28 4.34
C HIS A 222 -8.38 -13.48 3.22
N PRO A 223 -9.66 -13.07 3.38
CA PRO A 223 -10.45 -12.49 2.29
C PRO A 223 -10.02 -11.07 1.87
N ARG A 224 -9.27 -10.35 2.69
CA ARG A 224 -8.91 -8.94 2.45
C ARG A 224 -7.42 -8.63 2.57
N VAL A 225 -6.69 -9.40 3.34
CA VAL A 225 -5.27 -9.14 3.63
C VAL A 225 -4.44 -10.30 3.10
N SER A 226 -3.29 -10.01 2.53
CA SER A 226 -2.26 -10.99 2.15
C SER A 226 -0.89 -10.50 2.58
N GLY A 227 0.06 -11.43 2.71
CA GLY A 227 1.46 -11.12 2.95
C GLY A 227 2.27 -11.05 1.65
N ALA A 228 3.42 -10.39 1.72
CA ALA A 228 4.45 -10.38 0.68
C ALA A 228 5.85 -10.20 1.31
N ILE A 229 6.88 -10.50 0.54
CA ILE A 229 8.27 -10.19 0.87
C ILE A 229 8.70 -9.02 -0.01
N THR A 230 9.09 -7.90 0.59
CA THR A 230 9.34 -6.67 -0.15
C THR A 230 10.77 -6.19 0.06
N PRO A 231 11.74 -6.66 -0.77
CA PRO A 231 13.10 -6.16 -0.71
C PRO A 231 13.12 -4.65 -0.88
N HIS A 232 13.86 -3.95 -0.02
CA HIS A 232 13.88 -2.48 -0.01
C HIS A 232 14.35 -1.91 -1.36
N GLY A 233 15.40 -2.48 -1.98
CA GLY A 233 15.88 -2.01 -3.28
C GLY A 233 17.15 -2.71 -3.73
N THR A 234 17.55 -2.43 -4.97
CA THR A 234 18.69 -3.06 -5.66
C THR A 234 20.07 -2.74 -5.04
N THR A 235 20.16 -1.70 -4.21
CA THR A 235 21.41 -1.29 -3.53
C THR A 235 21.46 -1.66 -2.04
N THR A 236 20.34 -2.15 -1.50
CA THR A 236 20.21 -2.53 -0.09
C THR A 236 20.06 -4.03 0.10
N CYS A 237 19.88 -4.77 -0.99
CA CYS A 237 19.78 -6.23 -1.02
C CYS A 237 20.82 -6.83 -1.97
N SER A 238 21.34 -8.00 -1.63
CA SER A 238 22.20 -8.78 -2.53
C SER A 238 21.41 -9.43 -3.66
N PRO A 239 22.05 -9.84 -4.77
CA PRO A 239 21.40 -10.61 -5.83
C PRO A 239 20.72 -11.89 -5.29
N GLU A 240 21.34 -12.55 -4.34
CA GLU A 240 20.84 -13.77 -3.69
C GLU A 240 19.57 -13.49 -2.89
N THR A 241 19.56 -12.43 -2.10
CA THR A 241 18.40 -11.97 -1.32
C THR A 241 17.22 -11.62 -2.24
N LEU A 242 17.49 -10.85 -3.31
CA LEU A 242 16.46 -10.48 -4.30
C LEU A 242 15.85 -11.71 -4.97
N LYS A 243 16.67 -12.70 -5.37
CA LYS A 243 16.20 -13.94 -5.98
C LYS A 243 15.33 -14.74 -5.02
N ARG A 244 15.79 -14.94 -3.78
CA ARG A 244 15.05 -15.70 -2.79
C ARG A 244 13.69 -15.07 -2.50
N ALA A 245 13.64 -13.75 -2.29
CA ALA A 245 12.39 -13.04 -2.07
C ALA A 245 11.44 -13.18 -3.28
N TYR A 246 11.96 -12.99 -4.51
CA TYR A 246 11.18 -13.16 -5.73
C TYR A 246 10.61 -14.58 -5.89
N GLU A 247 11.42 -15.60 -5.66
CA GLU A 247 11.01 -17.01 -5.79
C GLU A 247 9.91 -17.37 -4.77
N GLU A 248 10.01 -16.89 -3.52
CA GLU A 248 8.98 -17.14 -2.51
C GLU A 248 7.67 -16.39 -2.84
N ASP A 249 7.73 -15.15 -3.29
CA ASP A 249 6.54 -14.40 -3.72
C ASP A 249 5.85 -15.03 -4.93
N VAL A 250 6.62 -15.46 -5.95
CA VAL A 250 6.08 -16.18 -7.11
C VAL A 250 5.41 -17.49 -6.68
N LYS A 251 6.04 -18.26 -5.82
CA LYS A 251 5.50 -19.51 -5.28
C LYS A 251 4.21 -19.29 -4.50
N ALA A 252 4.13 -18.20 -3.75
CA ALA A 252 2.94 -17.82 -3.00
C ALA A 252 1.84 -17.18 -3.88
N GLY A 253 2.16 -16.77 -5.11
CA GLY A 253 1.25 -16.06 -5.98
C GLY A 253 0.96 -14.62 -5.52
N THR A 254 1.87 -14.02 -4.77
CA THR A 254 1.78 -12.64 -4.30
C THR A 254 2.65 -11.67 -5.11
N VAL A 255 2.61 -10.38 -4.79
CA VAL A 255 3.36 -9.34 -5.49
C VAL A 255 4.81 -9.30 -4.98
N PHE A 256 5.75 -9.17 -5.92
CA PHE A 256 7.14 -8.83 -5.64
C PHE A 256 7.35 -7.34 -5.94
N THR A 257 7.71 -6.55 -4.95
CA THR A 257 7.90 -5.10 -5.11
C THR A 257 9.18 -4.62 -4.42
N LEU A 258 9.78 -3.58 -5.00
CA LEU A 258 10.97 -2.92 -4.47
C LEU A 258 11.08 -1.50 -5.02
N HIS A 259 11.84 -0.64 -4.33
CA HIS A 259 12.24 0.65 -4.89
C HIS A 259 13.30 0.42 -5.96
N VAL A 260 13.07 0.93 -7.17
CA VAL A 260 14.00 0.71 -8.28
C VAL A 260 14.05 1.89 -9.24
N ALA A 261 15.25 2.18 -9.74
CA ALA A 261 15.57 3.28 -10.64
C ALA A 261 15.02 4.63 -10.12
N GLU A 262 15.14 4.85 -8.82
CA GLU A 262 14.65 6.03 -8.13
C GLU A 262 15.71 7.12 -8.05
N MET A 263 16.93 6.75 -7.66
CA MET A 263 17.99 7.68 -7.26
C MET A 263 19.21 7.61 -8.18
N ASP A 264 19.88 8.75 -8.37
CA ASP A 264 21.11 8.83 -9.18
C ASP A 264 22.25 7.95 -8.63
N TYR A 265 22.34 7.82 -7.31
CA TYR A 265 23.38 6.97 -6.70
C TYR A 265 23.14 5.48 -7.01
N GLU A 266 21.89 5.03 -7.08
CA GLU A 266 21.52 3.67 -7.46
C GLU A 266 21.99 3.38 -8.89
N MET A 267 21.65 4.27 -9.83
CA MET A 267 22.09 4.17 -11.22
C MET A 267 23.61 4.10 -11.34
N THR A 268 24.33 4.92 -10.57
CA THR A 268 25.80 4.97 -10.57
C THR A 268 26.37 3.67 -10.00
N GLN A 269 25.90 3.23 -8.85
CA GLN A 269 26.40 2.04 -8.17
C GLN A 269 26.24 0.77 -9.03
N LEU A 270 25.05 0.56 -9.60
CA LEU A 270 24.80 -0.62 -10.45
C LEU A 270 25.63 -0.58 -11.74
N ARG A 271 25.81 0.60 -12.34
CA ARG A 271 26.70 0.76 -13.51
C ARG A 271 28.16 0.48 -13.20
N GLU A 272 28.66 0.97 -12.07
CA GLU A 272 30.05 0.73 -11.65
C GLU A 272 30.29 -0.74 -11.29
N GLN A 273 29.33 -1.38 -10.63
CA GLN A 273 29.48 -2.73 -10.11
C GLN A 273 29.22 -3.80 -11.18
N TYR A 274 28.19 -3.61 -12.03
CA TYR A 274 27.70 -4.62 -12.98
C TYR A 274 27.69 -4.15 -14.43
N GLY A 275 27.92 -2.86 -14.71
CA GLY A 275 27.80 -2.30 -16.06
C GLY A 275 26.35 -2.12 -16.54
N MET A 276 25.36 -2.19 -15.66
CA MET A 276 23.93 -2.29 -15.94
C MET A 276 23.13 -1.17 -15.29
N THR A 277 21.94 -0.86 -15.83
CA THR A 277 20.90 -0.13 -15.10
C THR A 277 20.29 -1.04 -14.03
N PRO A 278 19.55 -0.51 -13.03
CA PRO A 278 18.84 -1.33 -12.06
C PRO A 278 17.85 -2.32 -12.70
N ILE A 279 17.17 -1.94 -13.77
CA ILE A 279 16.23 -2.81 -14.49
C ILE A 279 16.95 -3.90 -15.28
N GLU A 280 18.01 -3.57 -16.01
CA GLU A 280 18.88 -4.54 -16.68
C GLU A 280 19.48 -5.54 -15.68
N PHE A 281 19.86 -5.07 -14.50
CA PHE A 281 20.35 -5.93 -13.43
C PHE A 281 19.26 -6.88 -12.91
N MET A 282 18.04 -6.40 -12.69
CA MET A 282 16.90 -7.26 -12.30
C MET A 282 16.60 -8.33 -13.37
N GLU A 283 16.64 -7.96 -14.66
CA GLU A 283 16.51 -8.94 -15.77
C GLU A 283 17.63 -9.97 -15.71
N HIS A 284 18.89 -9.51 -15.56
CA HIS A 284 20.06 -10.37 -15.53
C HIS A 284 20.01 -11.41 -14.40
N ILE A 285 19.56 -11.01 -13.21
CA ILE A 285 19.43 -11.93 -12.09
C ILE A 285 18.10 -12.71 -12.09
N GLY A 286 17.19 -12.45 -13.03
CA GLY A 286 15.95 -13.21 -13.23
C GLY A 286 14.84 -12.90 -12.22
N VAL A 287 14.70 -11.66 -11.75
CA VAL A 287 13.68 -11.22 -10.78
C VAL A 287 12.65 -10.27 -11.39
N LEU A 288 12.30 -10.50 -12.65
CA LEU A 288 11.23 -9.79 -13.37
C LEU A 288 10.16 -10.75 -13.84
N GLY A 289 8.91 -10.37 -13.65
CA GLY A 289 7.75 -11.14 -14.10
C GLY A 289 6.45 -10.36 -13.93
N PRO A 290 5.30 -10.96 -14.26
CA PRO A 290 4.00 -10.31 -14.18
C PRO A 290 3.56 -9.98 -12.73
N ASN A 291 4.18 -10.58 -11.73
CA ASN A 291 3.99 -10.24 -10.33
C ASN A 291 4.93 -9.12 -9.82
N THR A 292 5.82 -8.61 -10.68
CA THR A 292 6.75 -7.53 -10.32
C THR A 292 6.05 -6.18 -10.39
N LEU A 293 6.12 -5.41 -9.31
CA LEU A 293 5.68 -4.02 -9.20
C LEU A 293 6.89 -3.14 -8.83
N ALA A 294 7.41 -2.43 -9.82
CA ALA A 294 8.58 -1.56 -9.67
C ALA A 294 8.16 -0.19 -9.11
N ALA A 295 8.51 0.11 -7.87
CA ALA A 295 8.19 1.41 -7.28
C ALA A 295 9.11 2.51 -7.82
N HIS A 296 8.55 3.72 -8.00
CA HIS A 296 9.16 4.94 -8.55
C HIS A 296 9.54 4.88 -10.03
N SER A 297 10.51 4.08 -10.43
CA SER A 297 10.99 3.93 -11.83
C SER A 297 11.26 5.27 -12.53
N ILE A 298 11.84 6.25 -11.82
CA ILE A 298 12.05 7.63 -12.30
C ILE A 298 13.13 7.68 -13.36
N ARG A 299 14.23 6.93 -13.14
CA ARG A 299 15.45 6.94 -13.94
C ARG A 299 15.47 5.88 -15.03
N THR A 300 14.30 5.31 -15.37
CA THR A 300 14.19 4.32 -16.44
C THR A 300 14.47 4.94 -17.80
N THR A 301 15.27 4.25 -18.60
CA THR A 301 15.50 4.54 -20.01
C THR A 301 14.38 3.92 -20.87
N GLU A 302 14.35 4.21 -22.17
CA GLU A 302 13.41 3.54 -23.10
C GLU A 302 13.67 2.02 -23.14
N HIS A 303 14.94 1.61 -23.10
CA HIS A 303 15.31 0.20 -23.04
C HIS A 303 14.84 -0.47 -21.74
N ASP A 304 14.95 0.20 -20.59
CA ASP A 304 14.43 -0.32 -19.33
C ASP A 304 12.90 -0.52 -19.38
N VAL A 305 12.17 0.41 -20.02
CA VAL A 305 10.71 0.27 -20.23
C VAL A 305 10.39 -0.92 -21.11
N GLU A 306 11.16 -1.16 -22.20
CA GLU A 306 11.01 -2.34 -23.04
C GLU A 306 11.22 -3.64 -22.27
N ILE A 307 12.24 -3.70 -21.40
CA ILE A 307 12.50 -4.85 -20.52
C ILE A 307 11.32 -5.09 -19.58
N LEU A 308 10.86 -4.07 -18.84
CA LEU A 308 9.74 -4.19 -17.92
C LEU A 308 8.48 -4.67 -18.65
N ALA A 309 8.16 -4.07 -19.81
CA ALA A 309 6.99 -4.44 -20.62
C ALA A 309 7.08 -5.90 -21.13
N LYS A 310 8.25 -6.33 -21.61
CA LYS A 310 8.53 -7.70 -22.06
C LYS A 310 8.22 -8.73 -20.97
N HIS A 311 8.54 -8.41 -19.72
CA HIS A 311 8.30 -9.29 -18.57
C HIS A 311 6.90 -9.15 -17.96
N GLY A 312 6.06 -8.24 -18.46
CA GLY A 312 4.72 -7.97 -17.92
C GLY A 312 4.72 -7.29 -16.57
N ALA A 313 5.83 -6.65 -16.18
CA ALA A 313 5.95 -5.93 -14.93
C ALA A 313 5.10 -4.65 -14.93
N SER A 314 4.69 -4.22 -13.75
CA SER A 314 3.93 -2.99 -13.51
C SER A 314 4.77 -1.96 -12.75
N VAL A 315 4.32 -0.70 -12.73
CA VAL A 315 5.01 0.39 -12.03
C VAL A 315 4.08 1.05 -11.03
N ALA A 316 4.58 1.31 -9.82
CA ALA A 316 3.95 2.18 -8.84
C ALA A 316 4.52 3.60 -8.95
N HIS A 317 3.74 4.53 -9.50
CA HIS A 317 4.15 5.91 -9.72
C HIS A 317 3.87 6.78 -8.52
N CYS A 318 4.91 7.20 -7.80
CA CYS A 318 4.82 7.98 -6.56
C CYS A 318 5.12 9.47 -6.83
N ILE A 319 4.28 10.13 -7.64
CA ILE A 319 4.55 11.48 -8.18
C ILE A 319 4.78 12.53 -7.09
N ALA A 320 3.97 12.54 -6.02
CA ALA A 320 4.08 13.53 -4.95
C ALA A 320 5.43 13.43 -4.21
N SER A 321 5.84 12.22 -3.84
CA SER A 321 7.15 11.96 -3.23
C SER A 321 8.30 12.31 -4.18
N ASN A 322 8.21 11.86 -5.43
CA ASN A 322 9.26 12.06 -6.43
C ASN A 322 9.52 13.55 -6.69
N THR A 323 8.45 14.36 -6.81
CA THR A 323 8.55 15.80 -7.09
C THR A 323 8.92 16.61 -5.84
N LYS A 324 8.37 16.26 -4.66
CA LYS A 324 8.77 16.90 -3.39
C LYS A 324 10.28 16.79 -3.15
N ALA A 325 10.86 15.64 -3.42
CA ALA A 325 12.30 15.40 -3.23
C ALA A 325 13.14 15.81 -4.45
N ALA A 326 12.54 16.45 -5.46
CA ALA A 326 13.21 16.84 -6.71
C ALA A 326 13.94 15.69 -7.44
N LYS A 327 13.45 14.45 -7.27
CA LYS A 327 14.03 13.24 -7.87
C LYS A 327 13.72 13.13 -9.37
N GLY A 328 12.62 13.73 -9.83
CA GLY A 328 12.16 13.68 -11.22
C GLY A 328 10.79 13.03 -11.36
N VAL A 329 10.45 12.65 -12.59
CA VAL A 329 9.15 12.05 -12.94
C VAL A 329 9.40 10.81 -13.79
N ALA A 330 8.73 9.71 -13.46
CA ALA A 330 8.79 8.48 -14.27
C ALA A 330 8.22 8.73 -15.68
N PRO A 331 8.74 8.08 -16.73
CA PRO A 331 8.28 8.27 -18.11
C PRO A 331 6.95 7.54 -18.38
N VAL A 332 5.89 7.87 -17.64
CA VAL A 332 4.58 7.18 -17.67
C VAL A 332 3.99 7.12 -19.06
N SER A 333 4.10 8.19 -19.87
CA SER A 333 3.60 8.18 -21.24
C SER A 333 4.31 7.15 -22.13
N LEU A 334 5.61 6.92 -21.88
CA LEU A 334 6.37 5.87 -22.57
C LEU A 334 5.95 4.49 -22.10
N MET A 335 5.76 4.30 -20.79
CA MET A 335 5.26 3.03 -20.22
C MET A 335 3.90 2.65 -20.80
N HIS A 336 2.97 3.60 -20.90
CA HIS A 336 1.67 3.37 -21.54
C HIS A 336 1.79 3.03 -23.03
N LYS A 337 2.71 3.64 -23.77
CA LYS A 337 2.99 3.28 -25.18
C LYS A 337 3.40 1.83 -25.32
N HIS A 338 4.10 1.26 -24.35
CA HIS A 338 4.51 -0.14 -24.31
C HIS A 338 3.46 -1.06 -23.66
N GLY A 339 2.25 -0.56 -23.38
CA GLY A 339 1.15 -1.35 -22.83
C GLY A 339 1.31 -1.74 -21.37
N MET A 340 2.20 -1.07 -20.63
CA MET A 340 2.42 -1.35 -19.20
C MET A 340 1.28 -0.82 -18.34
N SER A 341 0.98 -1.54 -17.27
CA SER A 341 0.13 -1.06 -16.19
C SER A 341 0.94 -0.15 -15.26
N VAL A 342 0.39 1.04 -14.97
CA VAL A 342 0.97 2.00 -14.03
C VAL A 342 -0.09 2.35 -13.01
N GLY A 343 0.18 2.02 -11.75
CA GLY A 343 -0.64 2.41 -10.60
C GLY A 343 -0.09 3.65 -9.90
N PHE A 344 -0.91 4.28 -9.06
CA PHE A 344 -0.46 5.38 -8.20
C PHE A 344 -0.06 4.86 -6.83
N GLY A 345 1.04 5.38 -6.31
CA GLY A 345 1.50 5.19 -4.93
C GLY A 345 1.70 6.53 -4.24
N THR A 346 1.38 6.60 -2.95
CA THR A 346 1.65 7.82 -2.16
C THR A 346 3.09 7.87 -1.67
N ASP A 347 3.77 6.71 -1.64
CA ASP A 347 4.97 6.55 -0.81
C ASP A 347 4.64 6.79 0.68
N GLY A 348 5.62 6.90 1.55
CA GLY A 348 5.39 7.19 2.96
C GLY A 348 5.01 8.66 3.22
N PRO A 349 4.30 8.93 4.34
CA PRO A 349 3.97 10.31 4.74
C PRO A 349 5.20 11.18 5.02
N ALA A 350 6.33 10.60 5.36
CA ALA A 350 7.60 11.30 5.41
C ALA A 350 8.01 11.81 4.02
N SER A 351 7.79 11.03 2.96
CA SER A 351 8.21 11.32 1.59
C SER A 351 7.23 12.26 0.87
N GLY A 352 5.93 11.94 0.87
CA GLY A 352 4.90 12.66 0.11
C GLY A 352 4.11 13.70 0.92
N ASN A 353 4.19 13.70 2.25
CA ASN A 353 3.40 14.45 3.23
C ASN A 353 1.94 14.01 3.38
N THR A 354 1.29 13.48 2.37
CA THR A 354 -0.10 13.05 2.39
C THR A 354 -0.22 11.60 1.91
N LEU A 355 -1.27 10.93 2.33
CA LEU A 355 -1.68 9.62 1.81
C LEU A 355 -2.87 9.75 0.85
N ASP A 356 -3.15 10.95 0.36
CA ASP A 356 -4.19 11.24 -0.62
C ASP A 356 -3.63 11.12 -2.04
N LEU A 357 -4.25 10.30 -2.88
CA LEU A 357 -3.84 10.07 -4.28
C LEU A 357 -4.29 11.19 -5.24
N PHE A 358 -5.10 12.13 -4.79
CA PHE A 358 -5.59 13.26 -5.62
C PHE A 358 -4.78 14.55 -5.44
N ILE A 359 -3.86 14.60 -4.49
CA ILE A 359 -3.07 15.82 -4.15
C ILE A 359 -1.65 15.72 -4.68
#